data_868e5289b575fc6b6d7d6048c22eb544
#
_entry.id   868e5289b575fc6b6d7d6048c22eb544
#
_cell.length_a   1.000
_cell.length_b   1.000
_cell.length_c   1.000
_cell.angle_alpha   90.00
_cell.angle_beta   90.00
_cell.angle_gamma   90.00
#
_symmetry.space_group_name_H-M   'P 1'
#
loop_
_entity.id
_entity.type
_entity.pdbx_description
1 polymer ?
#
loop_
_entity_poly.entity_id
_entity_poly.type
_entity_poly.pdbx_seq_one_letter_code
_entity_poly.pdbx_strand_id
1 'polypeptide(L)'
;MRARTDRLRFLVAIVLAASLALVPVGVALASVNLPLHHWAYDAIERLTALGIIDQAMVVAKPYSRKQAAQYVARAIERIRADEIRPDSREILAEPLFERLMAEFRPELTDLGTIVRKRTEPSSTFRYGARLQTEVDAFSVGGGQTVRFRENRGGEYYANGVQNQTDVRGWLEVGDWAAITVQPKFISNLNALSHGPTVGPLTSLNDQYVYLREASLKLTFWNVALEAGRGTQWWGPGYHGSLLLTDHAFPLDMIKLGSEEAFRLPWKLRDLGEWKINSFLAQLEKNRDFSHAKIFGLRLNYLPTAWLEVGLTRLTQFGGHGRGQSFPKAVVDCYKNPPNQTGTQDCNEQSTIDFRARVPQVPYLIPFPGGMQIYGELGSEDKWSQVPIPSRAAYLAGIYIPQLFKGDTQDLRIEYADTDYTRRKTGLVGVWYNNGNYTSGMRQYGFPLGHSMGTDAIDMYIRTTRYLTDQLQLGHSFNYQERARGLPVHERKQEMSVDLTWWVTARTHITLGYTYQRIKTPGQISSITPFVETFAPGVTATNHFVGMSLSKEF
;
A
#
# COMPACT_ATOMS: atom_id res chain seq x y z
N MET A 1 41.04 3.52 10.57
CA MET A 1 39.66 3.41 11.03
C MET A 1 38.92 4.76 11.07
N ARG A 2 39.49 5.83 11.60
CA ARG A 2 38.86 7.18 11.65
C ARG A 2 38.44 7.75 10.27
N ALA A 3 39.27 7.62 9.24
CA ALA A 3 38.99 8.19 7.91
C ALA A 3 37.77 7.57 7.15
N ARG A 4 37.35 6.37 7.50
CA ARG A 4 36.15 5.73 6.90
C ARG A 4 34.84 6.13 7.57
N THR A 5 34.88 6.41 8.87
CA THR A 5 33.73 6.95 9.62
C THR A 5 33.40 8.38 9.21
N ASP A 6 34.42 9.17 8.88
CA ASP A 6 34.22 10.54 8.42
C ASP A 6 33.66 10.61 7.01
N ARG A 7 33.99 9.68 6.11
CA ARG A 7 33.38 9.59 4.78
C ARG A 7 31.91 9.21 4.83
N LEU A 8 31.49 8.40 5.79
CA LEU A 8 30.09 8.01 5.92
C LEU A 8 29.24 9.09 6.59
N ARG A 9 29.79 9.78 7.59
CA ARG A 9 29.21 11.01 8.14
C ARG A 9 29.06 12.08 7.06
N PHE A 10 30.05 12.19 6.19
CA PHE A 10 30.04 13.07 5.04
C PHE A 10 29.01 12.65 4.00
N LEU A 11 28.84 11.36 3.70
CA LEU A 11 27.79 10.84 2.79
C LEU A 11 26.39 11.00 3.36
N VAL A 12 26.16 10.75 4.64
CA VAL A 12 24.86 10.97 5.30
C VAL A 12 24.58 12.49 5.40
N ALA A 13 25.59 13.29 5.69
CA ALA A 13 25.48 14.75 5.67
C ALA A 13 25.28 15.29 4.24
N ILE A 14 25.88 14.68 3.22
CA ILE A 14 25.66 15.03 1.80
C ILE A 14 24.24 14.63 1.37
N VAL A 15 23.76 13.47 1.75
CA VAL A 15 22.37 13.05 1.44
C VAL A 15 21.37 13.95 2.16
N LEU A 16 21.59 14.29 3.42
CA LEU A 16 20.81 15.28 4.17
C LEU A 16 20.96 16.71 3.62
N ALA A 17 22.15 17.14 3.29
CA ALA A 17 22.41 18.44 2.69
C ALA A 17 21.97 18.52 1.23
N ALA A 18 22.08 17.45 0.46
CA ALA A 18 21.53 17.35 -0.88
C ALA A 18 20.00 17.37 -0.86
N SER A 19 19.36 16.71 0.12
CA SER A 19 17.93 16.82 0.35
C SER A 19 17.51 18.26 0.71
N LEU A 20 18.35 19.02 1.38
CA LEU A 20 18.13 20.40 1.81
C LEU A 20 18.52 21.44 0.74
N ALA A 21 19.52 21.17 -0.09
CA ALA A 21 20.08 22.12 -1.05
C ALA A 21 19.48 22.04 -2.48
N LEU A 22 18.63 21.04 -2.76
CA LEU A 22 18.14 20.71 -4.10
C LEU A 22 16.71 21.17 -4.37
N VAL A 23 16.28 22.25 -3.73
CA VAL A 23 14.89 22.72 -3.85
C VAL A 23 14.80 23.78 -4.93
N PRO A 24 14.10 23.55 -6.06
CA PRO A 24 13.56 24.65 -6.83
C PRO A 24 12.57 25.41 -5.93
N VAL A 25 12.61 26.74 -5.98
CA VAL A 25 11.76 27.66 -5.21
C VAL A 25 10.31 27.52 -5.71
N GLY A 26 9.68 26.41 -5.36
CA GLY A 26 8.24 26.22 -5.42
C GLY A 26 7.74 26.13 -3.98
N VAL A 27 6.70 26.86 -3.64
CA VAL A 27 6.06 26.74 -2.32
C VAL A 27 5.39 25.37 -2.27
N ALA A 28 6.04 24.37 -1.66
CA ALA A 28 5.41 23.09 -1.41
C ALA A 28 4.38 23.27 -0.30
N LEU A 29 3.13 23.02 -0.62
CA LEU A 29 2.00 23.13 0.30
C LEU A 29 1.90 21.83 1.13
N ALA A 30 1.87 21.92 2.45
CA ALA A 30 1.52 20.79 3.29
C ALA A 30 0.12 20.32 2.93
N SER A 31 -0.03 19.03 2.68
CA SER A 31 -1.32 18.43 2.36
C SER A 31 -1.47 17.07 3.01
N VAL A 32 -2.69 16.75 3.44
CA VAL A 32 -3.00 15.46 4.05
C VAL A 32 -2.84 14.33 3.04
N ASN A 33 -2.45 13.15 3.53
CA ASN A 33 -2.35 11.96 2.68
C ASN A 33 -3.75 11.43 2.35
N LEU A 34 -3.93 10.86 1.15
CA LEU A 34 -5.12 10.09 0.82
C LEU A 34 -5.11 8.75 1.58
N PRO A 35 -6.22 8.30 2.17
CA PRO A 35 -6.29 6.97 2.78
C PRO A 35 -6.09 5.87 1.72
N LEU A 36 -5.42 4.76 2.07
CA LEU A 36 -4.98 3.73 1.11
C LEU A 36 -6.12 3.12 0.27
N HIS A 37 -7.33 3.04 0.81
CA HIS A 37 -8.51 2.52 0.08
C HIS A 37 -9.36 3.62 -0.57
N HIS A 38 -8.78 4.78 -0.83
CA HIS A 38 -9.49 5.85 -1.54
C HIS A 38 -9.61 5.50 -3.03
N TRP A 39 -10.82 5.61 -3.58
CA TRP A 39 -11.13 5.29 -4.97
C TRP A 39 -10.28 6.05 -6.01
N ALA A 40 -9.77 7.21 -5.64
CA ALA A 40 -8.94 8.03 -6.52
C ALA A 40 -7.61 7.35 -6.91
N TYR A 41 -7.09 6.40 -6.11
CA TYR A 41 -5.91 5.63 -6.49
C TYR A 41 -6.16 4.80 -7.75
N ASP A 42 -7.27 4.06 -7.79
CA ASP A 42 -7.64 3.24 -8.95
C ASP A 42 -7.95 4.11 -10.17
N ALA A 43 -8.63 5.24 -9.96
CA ALA A 43 -8.93 6.19 -11.03
C ALA A 43 -7.65 6.80 -11.64
N ILE A 44 -6.73 7.29 -10.80
CA ILE A 44 -5.44 7.86 -11.24
C ILE A 44 -4.59 6.80 -11.92
N GLU A 45 -4.52 5.58 -11.37
CA GLU A 45 -3.79 4.48 -11.98
C GLU A 45 -4.34 4.13 -13.37
N ARG A 46 -5.67 4.05 -13.50
CA ARG A 46 -6.33 3.78 -14.79
C ARG A 46 -6.03 4.85 -15.83
N LEU A 47 -6.16 6.13 -15.45
CA LEU A 47 -5.84 7.25 -16.33
C LEU A 47 -4.35 7.30 -16.70
N THR A 48 -3.48 6.88 -15.79
CA THR A 48 -2.03 6.75 -16.06
C THR A 48 -1.76 5.60 -17.03
N ALA A 49 -2.40 4.46 -16.85
CA ALA A 49 -2.27 3.31 -17.75
C ALA A 49 -2.78 3.63 -19.17
N LEU A 50 -3.86 4.40 -19.29
CA LEU A 50 -4.37 4.95 -20.55
C LEU A 50 -3.44 6.02 -21.17
N GLY A 51 -2.48 6.55 -20.40
CA GLY A 51 -1.57 7.62 -20.81
C GLY A 51 -2.20 8.99 -20.87
N ILE A 52 -3.33 9.18 -20.23
CA ILE A 52 -3.99 10.47 -20.06
C ILE A 52 -3.24 11.26 -18.98
N ILE A 53 -2.92 10.64 -17.86
CA ILE A 53 -1.97 11.16 -16.88
C ILE A 53 -0.59 10.65 -17.27
N ASP A 54 0.34 11.53 -17.49
CA ASP A 54 1.75 11.22 -17.67
C ASP A 54 2.55 11.53 -16.38
N GLN A 55 3.77 11.03 -16.29
CA GLN A 55 4.74 11.35 -15.22
C GLN A 55 4.16 11.23 -13.79
N ALA A 56 3.30 10.22 -13.53
CA ALA A 56 2.76 9.95 -12.21
C ALA A 56 3.58 8.87 -11.48
N MET A 57 4.05 9.16 -10.28
CA MET A 57 4.63 8.19 -9.35
C MET A 57 3.52 7.63 -8.48
N VAL A 58 2.99 6.45 -8.83
CA VAL A 58 1.82 5.86 -8.17
C VAL A 58 2.13 4.59 -7.37
N VAL A 59 3.36 4.11 -7.45
CA VAL A 59 3.78 2.84 -6.83
C VAL A 59 3.95 2.96 -5.31
N ALA A 60 4.27 4.13 -4.78
CA ALA A 60 4.38 4.38 -3.34
C ALA A 60 3.16 5.14 -2.81
N LYS A 61 2.40 4.49 -1.95
CA LYS A 61 1.21 5.04 -1.28
C LYS A 61 1.43 5.07 0.24
N PRO A 62 0.80 5.99 0.99
CA PRO A 62 -0.05 7.08 0.51
C PRO A 62 0.76 8.23 -0.11
N TYR A 63 0.16 8.92 -1.06
CA TYR A 63 0.58 10.25 -1.48
C TYR A 63 -0.46 11.30 -1.07
N SER A 64 -0.04 12.57 -1.06
CA SER A 64 -0.91 13.64 -0.58
C SER A 64 -2.05 13.96 -1.55
N ARG A 65 -3.12 14.60 -1.04
CA ARG A 65 -4.23 15.12 -1.86
C ARG A 65 -3.72 16.10 -2.91
N LYS A 66 -2.76 16.96 -2.55
CA LYS A 66 -2.11 17.88 -3.48
C LYS A 66 -1.39 17.14 -4.61
N GLN A 67 -0.62 16.10 -4.29
CA GLN A 67 0.06 15.30 -5.33
C GLN A 67 -0.95 14.63 -6.27
N ALA A 68 -2.05 14.09 -5.74
CA ALA A 68 -3.15 13.57 -6.57
C ALA A 68 -3.75 14.65 -7.48
N ALA A 69 -4.00 15.84 -6.93
CA ALA A 69 -4.50 16.98 -7.68
C ALA A 69 -3.53 17.43 -8.79
N GLN A 70 -2.22 17.40 -8.55
CA GLN A 70 -1.21 17.71 -9.59
C GLN A 70 -1.26 16.73 -10.76
N TYR A 71 -1.48 15.43 -10.50
CA TYR A 71 -1.66 14.45 -11.57
C TYR A 71 -2.90 14.75 -12.42
N VAL A 72 -4.01 15.11 -11.75
CA VAL A 72 -5.25 15.51 -12.43
C VAL A 72 -5.06 16.83 -13.19
N ALA A 73 -4.37 17.81 -12.60
CA ALA A 73 -4.07 19.11 -13.23
C ALA A 73 -3.28 18.94 -14.54
N ARG A 74 -2.25 18.10 -14.53
CA ARG A 74 -1.47 17.78 -15.74
C ARG A 74 -2.33 17.17 -16.85
N ALA A 75 -3.22 16.25 -16.48
CA ALA A 75 -4.14 15.67 -17.45
C ALA A 75 -5.07 16.73 -18.06
N ILE A 76 -5.60 17.65 -17.24
CA ILE A 76 -6.44 18.76 -17.71
C ILE A 76 -5.66 19.67 -18.69
N GLU A 77 -4.42 20.00 -18.35
CA GLU A 77 -3.55 20.83 -19.21
C GLU A 77 -3.29 20.15 -20.57
N ARG A 78 -3.00 18.85 -20.56
CA ARG A 78 -2.76 18.09 -21.80
C ARG A 78 -4.00 17.94 -22.66
N ILE A 79 -5.18 17.80 -22.04
CA ILE A 79 -6.46 17.82 -22.77
C ILE A 79 -6.68 19.19 -23.41
N ARG A 80 -6.42 20.28 -22.69
CA ARG A 80 -6.56 21.65 -23.22
C ARG A 80 -5.58 21.96 -24.33
N ALA A 81 -4.38 21.39 -24.29
CA ALA A 81 -3.36 21.53 -25.31
C ALA A 81 -3.58 20.62 -26.54
N ASP A 82 -4.67 19.87 -26.59
CA ASP A 82 -4.98 18.89 -27.65
C ASP A 82 -3.87 17.81 -27.85
N GLU A 83 -3.09 17.55 -26.81
CA GLU A 83 -2.04 16.53 -26.84
C GLU A 83 -2.59 15.11 -26.73
N ILE A 84 -3.83 14.98 -26.28
CA ILE A 84 -4.53 13.70 -26.10
C ILE A 84 -5.62 13.59 -27.16
N ARG A 85 -5.46 12.64 -28.07
CA ARG A 85 -6.48 12.39 -29.10
C ARG A 85 -7.77 11.84 -28.49
N PRO A 86 -8.94 12.37 -28.87
CA PRO A 86 -10.22 12.03 -28.29
C PRO A 86 -10.80 10.68 -28.69
N ASP A 87 -10.09 9.83 -29.38
CA ASP A 87 -10.60 8.53 -29.82
C ASP A 87 -10.75 7.53 -28.66
N SER A 88 -11.84 6.82 -28.59
CA SER A 88 -12.18 5.68 -27.67
C SER A 88 -11.91 5.86 -26.15
N ARG A 89 -11.16 6.88 -25.75
CA ARG A 89 -10.81 7.20 -24.36
C ARG A 89 -11.85 8.09 -23.68
N GLU A 90 -12.64 8.82 -24.45
CA GLU A 90 -13.66 9.75 -23.96
C GLU A 90 -14.68 9.06 -23.07
N ILE A 91 -15.18 7.90 -23.48
CA ILE A 91 -16.21 7.13 -22.76
C ILE A 91 -15.72 6.72 -21.36
N LEU A 92 -14.40 6.49 -21.19
CA LEU A 92 -13.80 6.06 -19.93
C LEU A 92 -13.29 7.19 -19.06
N ALA A 93 -12.74 8.22 -19.72
CA ALA A 93 -12.04 9.29 -19.03
C ALA A 93 -13.01 10.30 -18.42
N GLU A 94 -14.09 10.62 -19.09
CA GLU A 94 -14.98 11.72 -18.71
C GLU A 94 -15.61 11.54 -17.31
N PRO A 95 -16.28 10.42 -16.97
CA PRO A 95 -16.86 10.26 -15.64
C PRO A 95 -15.80 10.18 -14.52
N LEU A 96 -14.62 9.61 -14.81
CA LEU A 96 -13.51 9.57 -13.86
C LEU A 96 -12.93 10.96 -13.62
N PHE A 97 -12.78 11.75 -14.67
CA PHE A 97 -12.30 13.14 -14.56
C PHE A 97 -13.26 14.02 -13.79
N GLU A 98 -14.54 13.95 -14.08
CA GLU A 98 -15.55 14.74 -13.35
C GLU A 98 -15.49 14.45 -11.84
N ARG A 99 -15.39 13.18 -11.46
CA ARG A 99 -15.28 12.80 -10.06
C ARG A 99 -13.97 13.27 -9.44
N LEU A 100 -12.83 13.09 -10.13
CA LEU A 100 -11.54 13.56 -9.65
C LEU A 100 -11.49 15.08 -9.54
N MET A 101 -12.06 15.82 -10.49
CA MET A 101 -12.17 17.27 -10.41
C MET A 101 -13.07 17.74 -9.26
N ALA A 102 -14.15 17.04 -8.99
CA ALA A 102 -15.03 17.32 -7.85
C ALA A 102 -14.34 17.04 -6.52
N GLU A 103 -13.61 15.92 -6.43
CA GLU A 103 -12.88 15.50 -5.24
C GLU A 103 -11.73 16.45 -4.91
N PHE A 104 -10.91 16.80 -5.90
CA PHE A 104 -9.72 17.63 -5.72
C PHE A 104 -9.94 19.10 -6.09
N ARG A 105 -11.20 19.55 -6.14
CA ARG A 105 -11.53 20.92 -6.52
C ARG A 105 -10.78 22.00 -5.73
N PRO A 106 -10.65 21.91 -4.39
CA PRO A 106 -9.90 22.89 -3.60
C PRO A 106 -8.44 22.98 -4.04
N GLU A 107 -7.79 21.82 -4.15
CA GLU A 107 -6.38 21.73 -4.53
C GLU A 107 -6.14 22.18 -5.98
N LEU A 108 -7.02 21.83 -6.91
CA LEU A 108 -6.96 22.26 -8.32
C LEU A 108 -7.16 23.78 -8.48
N THR A 109 -7.97 24.37 -7.60
CA THR A 109 -8.15 25.84 -7.55
C THR A 109 -6.88 26.53 -7.06
N ASP A 110 -6.23 25.98 -6.03
CA ASP A 110 -4.99 26.54 -5.49
C ASP A 110 -3.81 26.37 -6.46
N LEU A 111 -3.81 25.30 -7.26
CA LEU A 111 -2.86 25.10 -8.38
C LEU A 111 -3.14 26.03 -9.58
N GLY A 112 -4.24 26.78 -9.56
CA GLY A 112 -4.63 27.65 -10.67
C GLY A 112 -5.15 26.91 -11.90
N THR A 113 -5.35 25.60 -11.81
CA THR A 113 -5.83 24.77 -12.95
C THR A 113 -7.29 25.04 -13.26
N ILE A 114 -8.09 25.32 -12.24
CA ILE A 114 -9.51 25.70 -12.37
C ILE A 114 -9.77 27.05 -11.72
N VAL A 115 -10.75 27.78 -12.27
CA VAL A 115 -11.09 29.11 -11.77
C VAL A 115 -11.83 29.00 -10.44
N ARG A 116 -11.39 29.80 -9.47
CA ARG A 116 -12.04 29.94 -8.17
C ARG A 116 -13.42 30.55 -8.35
N LYS A 117 -14.46 29.90 -7.81
CA LYS A 117 -15.78 30.51 -7.76
C LYS A 117 -15.78 31.65 -6.73
N ARG A 118 -16.55 32.73 -7.00
CA ARG A 118 -16.66 33.91 -6.11
C ARG A 118 -17.13 33.55 -4.70
N THR A 119 -17.81 32.42 -4.53
CA THR A 119 -18.32 31.90 -3.26
C THR A 119 -17.33 31.01 -2.51
N GLU A 120 -16.20 30.64 -3.12
CA GLU A 120 -15.19 29.80 -2.47
C GLU A 120 -14.25 30.65 -1.62
N PRO A 121 -14.17 30.40 -0.31
CA PRO A 121 -13.31 31.18 0.56
C PRO A 121 -11.83 30.97 0.19
N SER A 122 -11.08 32.06 0.16
CA SER A 122 -9.62 32.00 0.24
C SER A 122 -9.28 31.81 1.71
N SER A 123 -9.06 30.58 2.15
CA SER A 123 -8.80 30.36 3.56
C SER A 123 -7.39 29.82 3.78
N THR A 124 -6.74 30.34 4.82
CA THR A 124 -5.50 29.78 5.36
C THR A 124 -5.73 28.38 5.97
N PHE A 125 -7.00 28.03 6.19
CA PHE A 125 -7.39 26.75 6.76
C PHE A 125 -8.24 25.98 5.75
N ARG A 126 -7.87 24.74 5.48
CA ARG A 126 -8.68 23.78 4.74
C ARG A 126 -9.00 22.60 5.65
N TYR A 127 -10.20 22.12 5.60
CA TYR A 127 -10.62 20.97 6.38
C TYR A 127 -11.64 20.14 5.62
N GLY A 128 -11.79 18.91 6.00
CA GLY A 128 -12.78 18.00 5.47
C GLY A 128 -12.95 16.79 6.35
N ALA A 129 -13.96 16.02 6.03
CA ALA A 129 -14.23 14.77 6.71
C ALA A 129 -14.70 13.71 5.72
N ARG A 130 -14.41 12.46 6.04
CA ARG A 130 -14.93 11.28 5.35
C ARG A 130 -15.61 10.38 6.36
N LEU A 131 -16.79 9.93 6.01
CA LEU A 131 -17.50 8.86 6.69
C LEU A 131 -17.48 7.63 5.78
N GLN A 132 -17.02 6.51 6.30
CA GLN A 132 -17.17 5.21 5.67
C GLN A 132 -17.78 4.26 6.67
N THR A 133 -18.91 3.66 6.34
CA THR A 133 -19.54 2.61 7.13
C THR A 133 -19.71 1.37 6.28
N GLU A 134 -19.46 0.21 6.86
CA GLU A 134 -19.52 -1.10 6.21
C GLU A 134 -20.27 -2.06 7.14
N VAL A 135 -21.22 -2.77 6.61
CA VAL A 135 -21.95 -3.84 7.31
C VAL A 135 -21.73 -5.11 6.53
N ASP A 136 -21.11 -6.08 7.18
CA ASP A 136 -20.77 -7.37 6.59
C ASP A 136 -21.46 -8.50 7.36
N ALA A 137 -22.07 -9.41 6.64
CA ALA A 137 -22.55 -10.69 7.15
C ALA A 137 -21.59 -11.79 6.72
N PHE A 138 -21.06 -12.53 7.69
CA PHE A 138 -20.09 -13.61 7.50
C PHE A 138 -20.69 -14.96 7.87
N SER A 139 -20.52 -15.95 6.99
CA SER A 139 -20.72 -17.36 7.29
C SER A 139 -19.37 -18.07 7.14
N VAL A 140 -18.80 -18.57 8.23
CA VAL A 140 -17.50 -19.20 8.28
C VAL A 140 -17.67 -20.68 8.60
N GLY A 141 -17.23 -21.55 7.69
CA GLY A 141 -17.33 -23.00 7.81
C GLY A 141 -16.06 -23.66 8.37
N GLY A 142 -16.08 -25.01 8.43
CA GLY A 142 -14.92 -25.81 8.77
C GLY A 142 -14.50 -25.76 10.24
N GLY A 143 -15.41 -25.40 11.15
CA GLY A 143 -15.11 -25.31 12.60
C GLY A 143 -14.17 -24.16 12.97
N GLN A 144 -13.87 -23.25 12.04
CA GLN A 144 -13.08 -22.04 12.32
C GLN A 144 -13.95 -21.01 13.05
N THR A 145 -13.41 -20.41 14.09
CA THR A 145 -14.10 -19.36 14.84
C THR A 145 -13.77 -17.98 14.33
N VAL A 146 -12.55 -17.76 13.88
CA VAL A 146 -12.04 -16.44 13.46
C VAL A 146 -11.06 -16.58 12.30
N ARG A 147 -11.10 -15.64 11.38
CA ARG A 147 -10.15 -15.53 10.27
C ARG A 147 -9.74 -14.08 10.04
N PHE A 148 -8.56 -13.83 9.49
CA PHE A 148 -8.10 -12.48 9.16
C PHE A 148 -8.65 -11.99 7.81
N ARG A 149 -8.82 -10.68 7.69
CA ARG A 149 -9.14 -9.99 6.43
C ARG A 149 -7.86 -9.54 5.74
N GLU A 150 -7.72 -9.88 4.47
CA GLU A 150 -6.56 -9.47 3.68
C GLU A 150 -6.60 -7.96 3.42
N ASN A 151 -5.47 -7.28 3.60
CA ASN A 151 -5.31 -5.84 3.37
C ASN A 151 -6.36 -4.96 4.07
N ARG A 152 -6.66 -5.28 5.33
CA ARG A 152 -7.64 -4.55 6.16
C ARG A 152 -7.06 -4.12 7.52
N GLY A 153 -5.76 -3.81 7.58
CA GLY A 153 -5.14 -3.26 8.79
C GLY A 153 -5.11 -4.21 9.98
N GLY A 154 -4.91 -5.53 9.75
CA GLY A 154 -4.85 -6.53 10.80
C GLY A 154 -6.19 -6.90 11.41
N GLU A 155 -7.28 -6.76 10.66
CA GLU A 155 -8.63 -7.06 11.13
C GLU A 155 -8.98 -8.54 10.97
N TYR A 156 -9.84 -9.02 11.88
CA TYR A 156 -10.42 -10.35 11.85
C TYR A 156 -11.92 -10.29 11.56
N TYR A 157 -12.43 -11.39 11.04
CA TYR A 157 -13.86 -11.64 10.91
C TYR A 157 -14.24 -13.01 11.46
N ALA A 158 -15.50 -13.18 11.73
CA ALA A 158 -16.07 -14.41 12.26
C ALA A 158 -17.53 -14.55 11.83
N ASN A 159 -18.17 -15.68 12.16
CA ASN A 159 -19.59 -15.86 11.92
C ASN A 159 -20.43 -14.73 12.50
N GLY A 160 -21.40 -14.26 11.75
CA GLY A 160 -22.35 -13.26 12.19
C GLY A 160 -22.29 -11.97 11.41
N VAL A 161 -22.82 -10.90 11.98
CA VAL A 161 -22.88 -9.57 11.36
C VAL A 161 -21.90 -8.64 12.07
N GLN A 162 -21.03 -8.01 11.30
CA GLN A 162 -20.08 -7.00 11.77
C GLN A 162 -20.41 -5.66 11.13
N ASN A 163 -20.48 -4.62 11.95
CA ASN A 163 -20.54 -3.24 11.49
C ASN A 163 -19.21 -2.56 11.76
N GLN A 164 -18.69 -1.85 10.77
CA GLN A 164 -17.47 -1.07 10.86
C GLN A 164 -17.74 0.36 10.40
N THR A 165 -17.32 1.33 11.17
CA THR A 165 -17.45 2.75 10.82
C THR A 165 -16.14 3.47 11.04
N ASP A 166 -15.58 4.01 9.95
CA ASP A 166 -14.43 4.88 9.93
C ASP A 166 -14.90 6.33 9.79
N VAL A 167 -14.44 7.20 10.69
CA VAL A 167 -14.65 8.65 10.59
C VAL A 167 -13.29 9.32 10.47
N ARG A 168 -12.95 9.81 9.30
CA ARG A 168 -11.69 10.52 9.06
C ARG A 168 -11.95 12.01 9.03
N GLY A 169 -11.30 12.75 9.92
CA GLY A 169 -11.22 14.20 9.88
C GLY A 169 -9.82 14.67 9.51
N TRP A 170 -9.72 15.78 8.81
CA TRP A 170 -8.46 16.39 8.49
C TRP A 170 -8.53 17.92 8.49
N LEU A 171 -7.37 18.53 8.77
CA LEU A 171 -7.16 19.97 8.79
C LEU A 171 -5.80 20.29 8.17
N GLU A 172 -5.77 21.23 7.26
CA GLU A 172 -4.55 21.82 6.71
C GLU A 172 -4.46 23.29 7.13
N VAL A 173 -3.29 23.70 7.59
CA VAL A 173 -3.02 25.05 8.09
C VAL A 173 -1.97 25.70 7.20
N GLY A 174 -2.38 26.65 6.41
CA GLY A 174 -1.51 27.29 5.42
C GLY A 174 -0.84 26.25 4.54
N ASP A 175 0.43 26.50 4.27
CA ASP A 175 1.24 25.68 3.39
C ASP A 175 2.25 24.80 4.15
N TRP A 176 2.15 24.75 5.49
CA TRP A 176 3.22 24.18 6.31
C TRP A 176 2.77 23.05 7.26
N ALA A 177 1.46 22.92 7.58
CA ALA A 177 1.01 21.89 8.51
C ALA A 177 -0.28 21.21 8.04
N ALA A 178 -0.37 19.91 8.30
CA ALA A 178 -1.56 19.10 8.06
C ALA A 178 -1.77 18.10 9.20
N ILE A 179 -3.00 17.92 9.62
CA ILE A 179 -3.39 17.01 10.71
C ILE A 179 -4.45 16.05 10.16
N THR A 180 -4.32 14.78 10.48
CA THR A 180 -5.32 13.75 10.17
C THR A 180 -5.64 12.96 11.42
N VAL A 181 -6.93 12.65 11.63
CA VAL A 181 -7.40 11.76 12.70
C VAL A 181 -8.48 10.85 12.14
N GLN A 182 -8.36 9.53 12.36
CA GLN A 182 -9.29 8.52 11.87
C GLN A 182 -9.57 7.48 12.96
N PRO A 183 -10.53 7.74 13.87
CA PRO A 183 -11.07 6.69 14.73
C PRO A 183 -11.87 5.69 13.89
N LYS A 184 -11.77 4.42 14.27
CA LYS A 184 -12.57 3.32 13.72
C LYS A 184 -13.36 2.65 14.82
N PHE A 185 -14.63 2.43 14.55
CA PHE A 185 -15.59 1.76 15.41
C PHE A 185 -15.92 0.40 14.79
N ILE A 186 -15.83 -0.67 15.56
CA ILE A 186 -16.25 -2.00 15.13
C ILE A 186 -17.23 -2.57 16.15
N SER A 187 -18.32 -3.14 15.65
CA SER A 187 -19.35 -3.80 16.45
C SER A 187 -19.68 -5.14 15.83
N ASN A 188 -19.60 -6.20 16.62
CA ASN A 188 -20.01 -7.55 16.24
C ASN A 188 -21.39 -7.83 16.86
N LEU A 189 -22.41 -7.97 16.02
CA LEU A 189 -23.80 -8.14 16.49
C LEU A 189 -24.11 -9.57 16.97
N ASN A 190 -23.24 -10.54 16.63
CA ASN A 190 -23.32 -11.90 17.16
C ASN A 190 -21.96 -12.23 17.77
N ALA A 191 -21.81 -11.85 19.02
CA ALA A 191 -20.54 -11.93 19.73
C ALA A 191 -19.86 -13.28 19.61
N LEU A 192 -18.63 -13.26 19.14
CA LEU A 192 -17.71 -14.35 19.32
C LEU A 192 -17.05 -14.22 20.67
N SER A 193 -17.50 -14.98 21.59
CA SER A 193 -17.02 -14.95 22.96
C SER A 193 -15.55 -15.37 23.14
N HIS A 194 -14.85 -15.89 22.13
CA HIS A 194 -13.53 -16.50 22.32
C HIS A 194 -12.63 -16.48 21.07
N GLY A 195 -12.47 -15.32 20.43
CA GLY A 195 -11.41 -15.17 19.42
C GLY A 195 -10.03 -14.95 20.06
N PRO A 196 -8.93 -15.25 19.37
CA PRO A 196 -7.61 -14.89 19.85
C PRO A 196 -7.51 -13.38 20.05
N THR A 197 -6.92 -12.96 21.15
CA THR A 197 -6.63 -11.55 21.42
C THR A 197 -5.55 -11.09 20.43
N VAL A 198 -5.91 -10.32 19.41
CA VAL A 198 -5.00 -9.94 18.36
C VAL A 198 -4.95 -8.43 18.23
N GLY A 199 -3.75 -7.92 18.23
CA GLY A 199 -3.49 -6.50 18.12
C GLY A 199 -3.70 -5.75 19.44
N PRO A 200 -3.84 -4.42 19.37
CA PRO A 200 -4.22 -3.60 20.52
C PRO A 200 -5.67 -3.85 20.96
N LEU A 201 -6.39 -4.66 20.21
CA LEU A 201 -7.77 -5.08 20.46
C LEU A 201 -7.74 -6.19 21.52
N THR A 202 -7.65 -5.82 22.78
CA THR A 202 -7.46 -6.74 23.90
C THR A 202 -8.69 -7.53 24.29
N SER A 203 -9.84 -7.24 23.72
CA SER A 203 -11.04 -8.06 23.85
C SER A 203 -11.90 -7.90 22.60
N LEU A 204 -12.34 -9.01 22.03
CA LEU A 204 -13.44 -9.04 21.07
C LEU A 204 -14.77 -8.93 21.83
N ASN A 205 -14.86 -7.99 22.77
CA ASN A 205 -16.17 -7.58 23.27
C ASN A 205 -16.96 -7.04 22.07
N ASP A 206 -18.24 -7.09 22.14
CA ASP A 206 -19.19 -6.80 21.07
C ASP A 206 -18.95 -5.46 20.34
N GLN A 207 -18.21 -4.57 20.98
CA GLN A 207 -17.92 -3.23 20.46
C GLN A 207 -16.50 -2.81 20.86
N TYR A 208 -15.75 -2.23 19.93
CA TYR A 208 -14.46 -1.62 20.22
C TYR A 208 -14.16 -0.43 19.32
N VAL A 209 -13.34 0.47 19.84
CA VAL A 209 -12.92 1.69 19.18
C VAL A 209 -11.40 1.76 19.20
N TYR A 210 -10.78 2.05 18.08
CA TYR A 210 -9.36 2.31 18.03
C TYR A 210 -9.02 3.43 17.04
N LEU A 211 -7.86 4.01 17.22
CA LEU A 211 -7.33 5.02 16.33
C LEU A 211 -6.59 4.32 15.18
N ARG A 212 -7.22 4.27 14.00
CA ARG A 212 -6.64 3.65 12.81
C ARG A 212 -5.50 4.49 12.25
N GLU A 213 -5.75 5.80 12.07
CA GLU A 213 -4.73 6.75 11.65
C GLU A 213 -4.81 8.03 12.50
N ALA A 214 -3.66 8.59 12.82
CA ALA A 214 -3.54 9.92 13.38
C ALA A 214 -2.15 10.44 13.08
N SER A 215 -2.03 11.56 12.40
CA SER A 215 -0.74 12.13 12.07
C SER A 215 -0.74 13.65 12.07
N LEU A 216 0.43 14.19 12.42
CA LEU A 216 0.82 15.58 12.20
C LEU A 216 1.91 15.58 11.13
N LYS A 217 1.68 16.28 10.04
CA LYS A 217 2.64 16.49 8.95
C LYS A 217 3.05 17.95 8.91
N LEU A 218 4.34 18.19 8.87
CA LEU A 218 4.95 19.50 8.67
C LEU A 218 5.73 19.46 7.35
N THR A 219 5.53 20.48 6.52
CA THR A 219 6.21 20.56 5.22
C THR A 219 6.96 21.88 5.12
N PHE A 220 8.24 21.81 4.80
CA PHE A 220 9.09 22.97 4.57
C PHE A 220 9.77 22.76 3.21
N TRP A 221 9.54 23.66 2.29
CA TRP A 221 9.91 23.50 0.88
C TRP A 221 9.37 22.16 0.35
N ASN A 222 10.23 21.25 -0.06
CA ASN A 222 9.85 19.91 -0.52
C ASN A 222 10.17 18.81 0.51
N VAL A 223 10.44 19.15 1.76
CA VAL A 223 10.72 18.19 2.82
C VAL A 223 9.50 18.07 3.73
N ALA A 224 8.93 16.86 3.82
CA ALA A 224 7.83 16.52 4.70
C ALA A 224 8.34 15.70 5.89
N LEU A 225 8.04 16.19 7.09
CA LEU A 225 8.20 15.46 8.35
C LEU A 225 6.80 15.11 8.87
N GLU A 226 6.52 13.84 9.05
CA GLU A 226 5.23 13.36 9.55
C GLU A 226 5.45 12.47 10.76
N ALA A 227 4.70 12.68 11.84
CA ALA A 227 4.73 11.86 13.04
C ALA A 227 3.32 11.39 13.38
N GLY A 228 3.18 10.10 13.68
CA GLY A 228 1.89 9.53 14.06
C GLY A 228 1.72 8.08 13.64
N ARG A 229 0.47 7.66 13.62
CA ARG A 229 0.05 6.32 13.21
C ARG A 229 -0.46 6.31 11.78
N GLY A 230 -0.01 5.34 10.99
CA GLY A 230 -0.48 5.17 9.62
C GLY A 230 0.08 3.92 8.96
N THR A 231 -0.34 3.69 7.73
CA THR A 231 0.07 2.54 6.91
C THR A 231 0.82 3.03 5.67
N GLN A 232 1.72 2.19 5.17
CA GLN A 232 2.45 2.41 3.93
C GLN A 232 2.19 1.26 2.97
N TRP A 233 2.03 1.55 1.69
CA TRP A 233 1.99 0.56 0.62
C TRP A 233 3.10 0.89 -0.38
N TRP A 234 4.17 0.12 -0.36
CA TRP A 234 5.35 0.34 -1.20
C TRP A 234 5.59 -0.85 -2.12
N GLY A 235 5.31 -0.65 -3.39
CA GLY A 235 5.41 -1.64 -4.45
C GLY A 235 4.22 -1.55 -5.42
N PRO A 236 4.37 -2.08 -6.64
CA PRO A 236 3.41 -1.92 -7.72
C PRO A 236 2.22 -2.88 -7.65
N GLY A 237 2.26 -3.88 -6.80
CA GLY A 237 1.22 -4.90 -6.70
C GLY A 237 -0.11 -4.30 -6.24
N TYR A 238 -1.19 -4.79 -6.81
CA TYR A 238 -2.57 -4.37 -6.52
C TYR A 238 -3.20 -5.20 -5.41
N HIS A 239 -3.07 -6.54 -5.51
CA HIS A 239 -3.56 -7.46 -4.48
C HIS A 239 -2.63 -7.55 -3.28
N GLY A 240 -1.35 -7.21 -3.48
CA GLY A 240 -0.34 -7.15 -2.44
C GLY A 240 0.96 -6.57 -2.94
N SER A 241 1.88 -6.29 -2.04
CA SER A 241 3.27 -5.92 -2.33
C SER A 241 4.18 -6.70 -1.38
N LEU A 242 5.40 -6.97 -1.79
CA LEU A 242 6.27 -7.89 -1.05
C LEU A 242 6.70 -7.36 0.32
N LEU A 243 6.86 -6.04 0.52
CA LEU A 243 7.39 -5.48 1.76
C LEU A 243 6.38 -4.77 2.65
N LEU A 244 5.53 -3.90 2.07
CA LEU A 244 4.60 -3.08 2.84
C LEU A 244 3.25 -2.99 2.16
N THR A 245 2.19 -3.33 2.90
CA THR A 245 0.78 -3.22 2.49
C THR A 245 -0.08 -2.78 3.68
N ASP A 246 -1.39 -2.69 3.50
CA ASP A 246 -2.37 -2.51 4.58
C ASP A 246 -2.82 -3.86 5.19
N HIS A 247 -1.98 -4.90 5.12
CA HIS A 247 -2.33 -6.21 5.70
C HIS A 247 -2.16 -6.23 7.21
N ALA A 248 -1.06 -5.66 7.72
CA ALA A 248 -0.79 -5.55 9.15
C ALA A 248 -1.45 -4.30 9.78
N PHE A 249 -1.57 -4.32 11.11
CA PHE A 249 -2.02 -3.15 11.87
C PHE A 249 -1.13 -1.92 11.60
N PRO A 250 -1.70 -0.71 11.51
CA PRO A 250 -0.96 0.51 11.27
C PRO A 250 0.19 0.73 12.26
N LEU A 251 1.30 1.26 11.76
CA LEU A 251 2.51 1.49 12.53
C LEU A 251 2.53 2.88 13.16
N ASP A 252 3.02 2.97 14.40
CA ASP A 252 3.41 4.25 15.01
C ASP A 252 4.80 4.62 14.50
N MET A 253 4.91 5.75 13.76
CA MET A 253 6.14 6.08 13.03
C MET A 253 6.43 7.57 12.95
N ILE A 254 7.68 7.89 12.69
CA ILE A 254 8.14 9.19 12.22
C ILE A 254 8.63 9.01 10.79
N LYS A 255 8.11 9.82 9.86
CA LYS A 255 8.45 9.78 8.44
C LYS A 255 9.20 11.03 8.05
N LEU A 256 10.17 10.89 7.17
CA LEU A 256 10.88 11.97 6.52
C LEU A 256 10.99 11.66 5.03
N GLY A 257 10.59 12.58 4.18
CA GLY A 257 10.65 12.36 2.74
C GLY A 257 10.44 13.64 1.94
N SER A 258 10.43 13.51 0.62
CA SER A 258 10.01 14.58 -0.26
C SER A 258 8.50 14.60 -0.40
N GLU A 259 7.87 15.77 -0.29
CA GLU A 259 6.42 15.91 -0.47
C GLU A 259 6.04 15.63 -1.93
N GLU A 260 6.79 16.21 -2.85
CA GLU A 260 6.60 16.06 -4.29
C GLU A 260 7.82 15.42 -4.94
N ALA A 261 7.64 14.91 -6.15
CA ALA A 261 8.78 14.49 -6.98
C ALA A 261 9.66 15.69 -7.33
N PHE A 262 10.95 15.49 -7.42
CA PHE A 262 11.92 16.53 -7.72
C PHE A 262 12.91 16.08 -8.80
N ARG A 263 13.50 17.04 -9.49
CA ARG A 263 14.57 16.81 -10.47
C ARG A 263 15.91 17.26 -9.89
N LEU A 264 16.94 16.50 -10.18
CA LEU A 264 18.29 16.87 -9.80
C LEU A 264 18.75 18.13 -10.54
N PRO A 265 19.67 18.94 -9.95
CA PRO A 265 20.12 20.17 -10.58
C PRO A 265 21.09 19.92 -11.73
N TRP A 266 21.34 20.97 -12.51
CA TRP A 266 22.31 21.03 -13.62
C TRP A 266 22.05 19.98 -14.70
N LYS A 267 23.10 19.35 -15.20
CA LYS A 267 23.06 18.29 -16.21
C LYS A 267 22.33 17.00 -15.75
N LEU A 268 22.10 16.84 -14.44
CA LEU A 268 21.37 15.71 -13.90
C LEU A 268 19.85 15.90 -13.98
N ARG A 269 19.35 17.08 -14.39
CA ARG A 269 17.93 17.37 -14.56
C ARG A 269 17.26 16.46 -15.58
N ASP A 270 18.00 16.08 -16.61
CA ASP A 270 17.48 15.26 -17.72
C ASP A 270 17.41 13.77 -17.36
N LEU A 271 17.92 13.36 -16.19
CA LEU A 271 17.79 12.00 -15.71
C LEU A 271 16.35 11.61 -15.31
N GLY A 272 15.44 12.58 -15.17
CA GLY A 272 14.05 12.33 -14.78
C GLY A 272 13.73 12.81 -13.37
N GLU A 273 12.63 12.30 -12.81
CA GLU A 273 12.10 12.72 -11.51
C GLU A 273 12.41 11.69 -10.42
N TRP A 274 12.61 12.18 -9.20
CA TRP A 274 12.97 11.40 -8.03
C TRP A 274 12.03 11.69 -6.88
N LYS A 275 11.75 10.69 -6.05
CA LYS A 275 11.04 10.85 -4.77
C LYS A 275 11.66 9.96 -3.72
N ILE A 276 11.88 10.50 -2.51
CA ILE A 276 12.46 9.78 -1.38
C ILE A 276 11.44 9.71 -0.26
N ASN A 277 11.26 8.52 0.30
CA ASN A 277 10.44 8.29 1.48
C ASN A 277 11.23 7.47 2.48
N SER A 278 11.21 7.87 3.75
CA SER A 278 11.76 7.07 4.84
C SER A 278 10.87 7.14 6.07
N PHE A 279 10.92 6.10 6.89
CA PHE A 279 10.26 6.10 8.18
C PHE A 279 11.06 5.30 9.22
N LEU A 280 10.86 5.67 10.48
CA LEU A 280 11.24 4.91 11.65
C LEU A 280 9.99 4.58 12.44
N ALA A 281 9.67 3.29 12.55
CA ALA A 281 8.48 2.80 13.26
C ALA A 281 8.87 1.94 14.45
N GLN A 282 7.94 1.82 15.39
CA GLN A 282 8.02 0.92 16.52
C GLN A 282 7.00 -0.20 16.37
N LEU A 283 7.45 -1.44 16.56
CA LEU A 283 6.61 -2.62 16.56
C LEU A 283 5.97 -2.86 17.93
N GLU A 284 5.02 -3.78 17.98
CA GLU A 284 4.24 -4.11 19.18
C GLU A 284 5.09 -4.58 20.37
N LYS A 285 4.47 -4.50 21.55
CA LYS A 285 5.07 -4.97 22.81
C LYS A 285 5.17 -6.50 22.89
N ASN A 286 4.13 -7.19 22.43
CA ASN A 286 4.00 -8.64 22.55
C ASN A 286 4.70 -9.35 21.38
N ARG A 287 6.03 -9.36 21.42
CA ARG A 287 6.89 -10.04 20.45
C ARG A 287 8.19 -10.47 21.12
N ASP A 288 9.01 -11.24 20.43
CA ASP A 288 10.31 -11.75 20.93
C ASP A 288 11.20 -10.64 21.51
N PHE A 289 11.40 -9.56 20.76
CA PHE A 289 12.04 -8.32 21.23
C PHE A 289 11.02 -7.20 21.28
N SER A 290 10.42 -7.02 22.45
CA SER A 290 9.40 -5.99 22.70
C SER A 290 9.85 -4.62 22.18
N HIS A 291 8.97 -3.93 21.46
CA HIS A 291 9.25 -2.60 20.88
C HIS A 291 10.47 -2.58 19.93
N ALA A 292 10.75 -3.69 19.23
CA ALA A 292 11.69 -3.67 18.13
C ALA A 292 11.30 -2.57 17.13
N LYS A 293 12.29 -2.04 16.41
CA LYS A 293 12.11 -0.92 15.48
C LYS A 293 12.28 -1.38 14.04
N ILE A 294 11.58 -0.72 13.15
CA ILE A 294 11.78 -0.88 11.71
C ILE A 294 12.12 0.48 11.13
N PHE A 295 13.22 0.52 10.38
CA PHE A 295 13.56 1.62 9.51
C PHE A 295 13.25 1.22 8.07
N GLY A 296 12.44 2.02 7.38
CA GLY A 296 12.11 1.87 5.96
C GLY A 296 12.72 3.02 5.16
N LEU A 297 13.31 2.68 4.02
CA LEU A 297 13.81 3.64 3.03
C LEU A 297 13.33 3.22 1.64
N ARG A 298 12.73 4.16 0.90
CA ARG A 298 12.31 3.96 -0.47
C ARG A 298 12.75 5.12 -1.35
N LEU A 299 13.31 4.78 -2.50
CA LEU A 299 13.62 5.67 -3.60
C LEU A 299 12.71 5.33 -4.78
N ASN A 300 11.91 6.27 -5.24
CA ASN A 300 11.19 6.19 -6.51
C ASN A 300 11.92 7.03 -7.56
N TYR A 301 12.01 6.49 -8.75
CA TYR A 301 12.68 7.10 -9.90
C TYR A 301 11.81 6.97 -11.15
N LEU A 302 11.54 8.09 -11.81
CA LEU A 302 10.79 8.18 -13.05
C LEU A 302 11.71 8.70 -14.16
N PRO A 303 12.49 7.82 -14.83
CA PRO A 303 13.39 8.21 -15.91
C PRO A 303 12.64 8.76 -17.12
N THR A 304 11.45 8.24 -17.37
CA THR A 304 10.59 8.65 -18.49
C THR A 304 9.13 8.65 -18.06
N ALA A 305 8.25 9.28 -18.82
CA ALA A 305 6.82 9.35 -18.54
C ALA A 305 6.10 7.97 -18.50
N TRP A 306 6.73 6.93 -18.99
CA TRP A 306 6.14 5.60 -19.10
C TRP A 306 6.78 4.54 -18.17
N LEU A 307 7.88 4.87 -17.49
CA LEU A 307 8.61 3.93 -16.61
C LEU A 307 8.84 4.53 -15.23
N GLU A 308 8.35 3.85 -14.20
CA GLU A 308 8.65 4.11 -12.80
C GLU A 308 9.46 2.93 -12.24
N VAL A 309 10.52 3.20 -11.50
CA VAL A 309 11.39 2.22 -10.83
C VAL A 309 11.43 2.55 -9.34
N GLY A 310 11.33 1.54 -8.48
CA GLY A 310 11.41 1.66 -7.04
C GLY A 310 12.53 0.82 -6.45
N LEU A 311 13.17 1.35 -5.42
CA LEU A 311 14.12 0.63 -4.57
C LEU A 311 13.65 0.77 -3.13
N THR A 312 13.41 -0.35 -2.44
CA THR A 312 12.95 -0.34 -1.04
C THR A 312 13.86 -1.20 -0.18
N ARG A 313 14.12 -0.71 1.03
CA ARG A 313 14.79 -1.49 2.07
C ARG A 313 14.08 -1.31 3.40
N LEU A 314 13.85 -2.42 4.09
CA LEU A 314 13.38 -2.48 5.47
C LEU A 314 14.47 -3.10 6.34
N THR A 315 14.73 -2.47 7.49
CA THR A 315 15.70 -2.96 8.47
C THR A 315 15.04 -3.00 9.84
N GLN A 316 14.87 -4.21 10.39
CA GLN A 316 14.38 -4.44 11.75
C GLN A 316 15.57 -4.54 12.70
N PHE A 317 15.51 -3.83 13.82
CA PHE A 317 16.61 -3.75 14.78
C PHE A 317 16.16 -3.42 16.20
N GLY A 318 17.05 -3.57 17.17
CA GLY A 318 16.84 -3.19 18.57
C GLY A 318 15.67 -3.94 19.21
N GLY A 319 15.00 -3.29 20.13
CA GLY A 319 13.98 -3.87 21.01
C GLY A 319 14.50 -4.07 22.43
N HIS A 320 13.60 -4.44 23.36
CA HIS A 320 13.99 -4.67 24.75
C HIS A 320 15.02 -5.80 24.85
N GLY A 321 16.13 -5.56 25.53
CA GLY A 321 17.27 -6.49 25.61
C GLY A 321 18.29 -6.36 24.47
N ARG A 322 18.02 -5.56 23.43
CA ARG A 322 18.94 -5.25 22.33
C ARG A 322 19.22 -3.76 22.26
N GLY A 323 20.26 -3.30 22.93
CA GLY A 323 20.60 -1.89 23.10
C GLY A 323 21.30 -1.26 21.87
N GLN A 324 20.62 -1.22 20.71
CA GLN A 324 21.14 -0.53 19.52
C GLN A 324 20.53 0.87 19.39
N SER A 325 21.37 1.90 19.28
CA SER A 325 20.91 3.23 18.86
C SER A 325 20.63 3.25 17.35
N PHE A 326 19.69 4.09 16.90
CA PHE A 326 19.30 4.17 15.50
C PHE A 326 20.49 4.42 14.54
N PRO A 327 21.39 5.41 14.78
CA PRO A 327 22.51 5.63 13.88
C PRO A 327 23.48 4.44 13.80
N LYS A 328 23.67 3.75 14.94
CA LYS A 328 24.52 2.57 15.00
C LYS A 328 23.88 1.39 14.28
N ALA A 329 22.59 1.16 14.47
CA ALA A 329 21.86 0.10 13.79
C ALA A 329 21.91 0.24 12.27
N VAL A 330 21.59 1.41 11.72
CA VAL A 330 21.66 1.67 10.28
C VAL A 330 23.06 1.41 9.71
N VAL A 331 24.12 1.81 10.44
CA VAL A 331 25.50 1.60 9.99
C VAL A 331 25.95 0.14 10.13
N ASP A 332 25.63 -0.50 11.25
CA ASP A 332 26.08 -1.86 11.53
C ASP A 332 25.34 -2.87 10.65
N CYS A 333 24.04 -2.70 10.45
CA CYS A 333 23.25 -3.55 9.56
C CYS A 333 23.67 -3.42 8.09
N TYR A 334 24.16 -2.26 7.67
CA TYR A 334 24.70 -2.07 6.31
C TYR A 334 26.07 -2.69 6.12
N LYS A 335 26.92 -2.70 7.19
CA LYS A 335 28.33 -3.16 7.11
C LYS A 335 28.52 -4.63 7.42
N ASN A 336 27.69 -5.19 8.30
CA ASN A 336 27.85 -6.55 8.77
C ASN A 336 26.97 -7.49 7.98
N PRO A 337 27.45 -8.70 7.65
CA PRO A 337 26.59 -9.71 7.08
C PRO A 337 25.46 -10.03 8.07
N PRO A 338 24.23 -10.24 7.57
CA PRO A 338 23.08 -10.62 8.38
C PRO A 338 23.34 -11.93 9.11
N ASN A 339 22.58 -12.18 10.18
CA ASN A 339 22.66 -13.36 11.03
C ASN A 339 23.95 -13.48 11.87
N GLN A 340 24.50 -12.38 12.32
CA GLN A 340 25.51 -12.42 13.38
C GLN A 340 24.86 -12.59 14.75
N THR A 341 25.40 -13.50 15.55
CA THR A 341 24.94 -13.73 16.92
C THR A 341 25.30 -12.53 17.81
N GLY A 342 24.29 -11.98 18.51
CA GLY A 342 24.50 -10.95 19.52
C GLY A 342 23.54 -9.77 19.44
N THR A 343 23.82 -8.73 20.24
CA THR A 343 22.97 -7.53 20.36
C THR A 343 23.01 -6.59 19.14
N GLN A 344 23.82 -6.90 18.13
CA GLN A 344 24.05 -6.09 16.94
C GLN A 344 23.43 -6.67 15.67
N ASP A 345 22.58 -7.67 15.83
CA ASP A 345 21.97 -8.35 14.73
C ASP A 345 20.72 -7.60 14.22
N CYS A 346 20.45 -7.70 12.92
CA CYS A 346 19.36 -7.06 12.23
C CYS A 346 18.64 -8.08 11.37
N ASN A 347 17.39 -7.80 11.06
CA ASN A 347 16.64 -8.48 10.02
C ASN A 347 16.40 -7.51 8.86
N GLU A 348 16.72 -7.89 7.63
CA GLU A 348 16.69 -7.01 6.48
C GLU A 348 15.91 -7.62 5.32
N GLN A 349 15.08 -6.81 4.70
CA GLN A 349 14.43 -7.13 3.44
C GLN A 349 14.57 -5.97 2.46
N SER A 350 14.76 -6.29 1.19
CA SER A 350 14.92 -5.28 0.14
C SER A 350 14.18 -5.70 -1.12
N THR A 351 13.64 -4.73 -1.85
CA THR A 351 13.03 -4.96 -3.17
C THR A 351 13.51 -3.94 -4.19
N ILE A 352 13.55 -4.40 -5.43
CA ILE A 352 13.52 -3.56 -6.62
C ILE A 352 12.20 -3.81 -7.33
N ASP A 353 11.55 -2.75 -7.74
CA ASP A 353 10.29 -2.83 -8.46
C ASP A 353 10.26 -1.90 -9.67
N PHE A 354 9.37 -2.21 -10.59
CA PHE A 354 9.11 -1.35 -11.73
C PHE A 354 7.65 -1.39 -12.13
N ARG A 355 7.22 -0.33 -12.80
CA ARG A 355 5.94 -0.20 -13.48
C ARG A 355 6.19 0.47 -14.83
N ALA A 356 5.81 -0.19 -15.89
CA ALA A 356 6.00 0.31 -17.24
C ALA A 356 4.68 0.35 -18.02
N ARG A 357 4.38 1.47 -18.63
CA ARG A 357 3.28 1.62 -19.57
C ARG A 357 3.76 1.23 -20.96
N VAL A 358 3.05 0.31 -21.60
CA VAL A 358 3.28 -0.12 -22.97
C VAL A 358 2.11 0.37 -23.82
N PRO A 359 2.34 1.29 -24.75
CA PRO A 359 1.28 1.81 -25.61
C PRO A 359 0.72 0.73 -26.53
N GLN A 360 -0.43 0.99 -27.12
CA GLN A 360 -0.95 0.13 -28.17
C GLN A 360 0.04 0.01 -29.34
N VAL A 361 0.33 -1.23 -29.72
CA VAL A 361 1.12 -1.56 -30.93
C VAL A 361 0.25 -2.44 -31.81
N PRO A 362 -0.15 -1.98 -33.02
CA PRO A 362 -0.99 -2.77 -33.91
C PRO A 362 -0.46 -4.19 -34.09
N TYR A 363 -1.35 -5.19 -34.06
CA TYR A 363 -1.10 -6.64 -34.16
C TYR A 363 -0.33 -7.27 -32.99
N LEU A 364 0.43 -6.51 -32.20
CA LEU A 364 1.20 -7.04 -31.06
C LEU A 364 0.48 -6.80 -29.72
N ILE A 365 -0.03 -5.60 -29.54
CA ILE A 365 -0.80 -5.19 -28.35
C ILE A 365 -2.14 -4.63 -28.86
N PRO A 366 -3.16 -5.50 -28.97
CA PRO A 366 -4.45 -5.12 -29.60
C PRO A 366 -5.33 -4.27 -28.70
N PHE A 367 -4.92 -4.03 -27.44
CA PHE A 367 -5.74 -3.30 -26.48
C PHE A 367 -5.74 -1.80 -26.78
N PRO A 368 -6.93 -1.16 -26.89
CA PRO A 368 -7.04 0.25 -27.33
C PRO A 368 -6.31 1.24 -26.41
N GLY A 369 -6.31 0.98 -25.09
CA GLY A 369 -5.59 1.78 -24.10
C GLY A 369 -4.11 1.40 -23.91
N GLY A 370 -3.58 0.41 -24.67
CA GLY A 370 -2.31 -0.23 -24.35
C GLY A 370 -2.41 -1.12 -23.13
N MET A 371 -1.29 -1.35 -22.46
CA MET A 371 -1.24 -2.11 -21.21
C MET A 371 -0.16 -1.54 -20.27
N GLN A 372 -0.23 -1.94 -19.03
CA GLN A 372 0.79 -1.67 -18.03
C GLN A 372 1.33 -3.01 -17.54
N ILE A 373 2.65 -3.13 -17.49
CA ILE A 373 3.34 -4.26 -16.87
C ILE A 373 4.07 -3.77 -15.63
N TYR A 374 4.09 -4.58 -14.61
CA TYR A 374 4.78 -4.27 -13.37
C TYR A 374 5.33 -5.51 -12.70
N GLY A 375 6.33 -5.31 -11.86
CA GLY A 375 6.93 -6.39 -11.11
C GLY A 375 7.72 -5.90 -9.92
N GLU A 376 7.93 -6.81 -8.98
CA GLU A 376 8.72 -6.60 -7.79
C GLU A 376 9.60 -7.83 -7.55
N LEU A 377 10.87 -7.62 -7.25
CA LEU A 377 11.83 -8.65 -6.95
C LEU A 377 12.42 -8.36 -5.57
N GLY A 378 12.25 -9.29 -4.63
CA GLY A 378 12.65 -9.13 -3.24
C GLY A 378 13.75 -10.08 -2.79
N SER A 379 14.63 -9.60 -1.94
CA SER A 379 15.68 -10.40 -1.29
C SER A 379 15.63 -10.20 0.22
N GLU A 380 15.85 -11.29 0.95
CA GLU A 380 16.05 -11.29 2.39
C GLU A 380 17.54 -11.41 2.70
N ASP A 381 18.02 -10.65 3.69
CA ASP A 381 19.37 -10.71 4.27
C ASP A 381 20.58 -10.46 3.35
N LYS A 382 20.47 -10.36 2.03
CA LYS A 382 21.62 -10.24 1.13
C LYS A 382 21.41 -9.25 -0.01
N TRP A 383 21.51 -7.98 0.31
CA TRP A 383 21.53 -6.92 -0.71
C TRP A 383 22.83 -6.86 -1.53
N SER A 384 23.94 -7.41 -1.06
CA SER A 384 25.22 -7.36 -1.78
C SER A 384 25.28 -8.24 -3.04
N GLN A 385 24.27 -9.04 -3.28
CA GLN A 385 24.12 -9.83 -4.50
C GLN A 385 22.83 -9.43 -5.18
N VAL A 386 22.92 -9.07 -6.46
CA VAL A 386 21.76 -8.81 -7.31
C VAL A 386 20.72 -9.91 -7.07
N PRO A 387 19.45 -9.58 -6.78
CA PRO A 387 18.44 -10.59 -6.52
C PRO A 387 18.33 -11.51 -7.74
N ILE A 388 18.86 -12.72 -7.57
CA ILE A 388 18.77 -13.77 -8.60
C ILE A 388 17.41 -14.45 -8.40
N PRO A 389 16.61 -14.68 -9.46
CA PRO A 389 15.28 -15.27 -9.34
C PRO A 389 15.21 -16.58 -8.55
N SER A 390 16.31 -17.33 -8.47
CA SER A 390 16.40 -18.56 -7.69
C SER A 390 16.47 -18.36 -6.17
N ARG A 391 16.61 -17.13 -5.69
CA ARG A 391 16.72 -16.78 -4.26
C ARG A 391 15.92 -15.52 -3.90
N ALA A 392 14.98 -15.14 -4.73
CA ALA A 392 14.18 -13.95 -4.54
C ALA A 392 12.70 -14.29 -4.38
N ALA A 393 11.96 -13.55 -3.55
CA ALA A 393 10.52 -13.43 -3.69
C ALA A 393 10.24 -12.56 -4.92
N TYR A 394 9.12 -12.78 -5.61
CA TYR A 394 8.76 -11.97 -6.77
C TYR A 394 7.26 -11.79 -6.91
N LEU A 395 6.91 -10.68 -7.52
CA LEU A 395 5.56 -10.36 -7.95
C LEU A 395 5.63 -9.87 -9.39
N ALA A 396 4.68 -10.27 -10.20
CA ALA A 396 4.54 -9.80 -11.58
C ALA A 396 3.06 -9.59 -11.89
N GLY A 397 2.74 -8.53 -12.64
CA GLY A 397 1.38 -8.25 -13.03
C GLY A 397 1.26 -7.53 -14.36
N ILE A 398 0.06 -7.65 -14.91
CA ILE A 398 -0.38 -6.97 -16.13
C ILE A 398 -1.69 -6.28 -15.82
N TYR A 399 -1.81 -5.02 -16.23
CA TYR A 399 -3.04 -4.25 -16.17
C TYR A 399 -3.39 -3.72 -17.56
N ILE A 400 -4.58 -4.07 -18.05
CA ILE A 400 -5.15 -3.62 -19.31
C ILE A 400 -6.30 -2.67 -18.96
N PRO A 401 -6.11 -1.35 -19.08
CA PRO A 401 -7.09 -0.36 -18.62
C PRO A 401 -8.35 -0.31 -19.47
N GLN A 402 -8.28 -0.81 -20.70
CA GLN A 402 -9.40 -0.97 -21.62
C GLN A 402 -9.20 -2.23 -22.46
N LEU A 403 -10.07 -3.22 -22.23
CA LEU A 403 -9.95 -4.53 -22.89
C LEU A 403 -10.45 -4.50 -24.34
N PHE A 404 -11.57 -3.81 -24.60
CA PHE A 404 -12.21 -3.74 -25.91
C PHE A 404 -12.46 -2.28 -26.32
N LYS A 405 -12.43 -2.00 -27.62
CA LYS A 405 -12.74 -0.68 -28.17
C LYS A 405 -14.21 -0.34 -27.90
N GLY A 406 -14.46 0.88 -27.39
CA GLY A 406 -15.80 1.33 -27.05
C GLY A 406 -16.40 0.70 -25.77
N ASP A 407 -15.62 -0.09 -25.04
CA ASP A 407 -16.02 -0.65 -23.75
C ASP A 407 -15.23 -0.01 -22.61
N THR A 408 -15.80 -0.11 -21.41
CA THR A 408 -15.20 0.40 -20.17
C THR A 408 -14.53 -0.71 -19.36
N GLN A 409 -14.49 -1.94 -19.86
CA GLN A 409 -13.94 -3.09 -19.16
C GLN A 409 -12.42 -3.03 -19.10
N ASP A 410 -11.88 -3.23 -17.91
CA ASP A 410 -10.45 -3.46 -17.67
C ASP A 410 -10.16 -4.92 -17.31
N LEU A 411 -8.88 -5.27 -17.25
CA LEU A 411 -8.42 -6.57 -16.76
C LEU A 411 -7.08 -6.40 -16.06
N ARG A 412 -6.97 -7.02 -14.87
CA ARG A 412 -5.73 -7.14 -14.11
C ARG A 412 -5.46 -8.59 -13.80
N ILE A 413 -4.20 -9.00 -13.99
CA ILE A 413 -3.69 -10.33 -13.63
C ILE A 413 -2.42 -10.10 -12.83
N GLU A 414 -2.32 -10.73 -11.67
CA GLU A 414 -1.17 -10.62 -10.78
C GLU A 414 -0.77 -12.00 -10.25
N TYR A 415 0.53 -12.25 -10.15
CA TYR A 415 1.10 -13.44 -9.55
C TYR A 415 2.21 -13.05 -8.59
N ALA A 416 2.18 -13.60 -7.38
CA ALA A 416 3.21 -13.40 -6.37
C ALA A 416 3.71 -14.74 -5.81
N ASP A 417 4.99 -14.79 -5.44
CA ASP A 417 5.65 -16.00 -4.97
C ASP A 417 6.72 -15.68 -3.91
N THR A 418 6.51 -16.17 -2.70
CA THR A 418 7.49 -16.15 -1.61
C THR A 418 8.03 -17.55 -1.28
N ASP A 419 7.75 -18.56 -2.13
CA ASP A 419 8.11 -19.96 -1.91
C ASP A 419 9.55 -20.26 -2.31
N TYR A 420 10.43 -20.35 -1.34
CA TYR A 420 11.83 -20.74 -1.52
C TYR A 420 12.03 -22.26 -1.57
N THR A 421 11.05 -23.07 -1.19
CA THR A 421 11.18 -24.52 -1.02
C THR A 421 11.40 -25.24 -2.35
N ARG A 422 10.82 -24.75 -3.42
CA ARG A 422 10.93 -25.32 -4.78
C ARG A 422 12.11 -24.78 -5.59
N ARG A 423 12.93 -23.91 -4.99
CA ARG A 423 14.10 -23.33 -5.63
C ARG A 423 15.34 -24.14 -5.30
N LYS A 424 16.45 -23.90 -6.01
CA LYS A 424 17.73 -24.58 -5.77
C LYS A 424 18.20 -24.57 -4.32
N THR A 425 17.73 -23.62 -3.54
CA THR A 425 18.08 -23.49 -2.11
C THR A 425 17.35 -24.47 -1.22
N GLY A 426 16.13 -24.90 -1.58
CA GLY A 426 15.29 -25.79 -0.78
C GLY A 426 14.99 -25.27 0.63
N LEU A 427 15.15 -23.96 0.86
CA LEU A 427 14.97 -23.35 2.17
C LEU A 427 13.49 -23.20 2.50
N VAL A 428 13.12 -23.52 3.73
CA VAL A 428 11.75 -23.42 4.27
C VAL A 428 11.69 -22.25 5.23
N GLY A 429 10.60 -21.50 5.19
CA GLY A 429 10.29 -20.48 6.18
C GLY A 429 11.19 -19.25 6.12
N VAL A 430 11.62 -18.82 4.92
CA VAL A 430 12.58 -17.71 4.79
C VAL A 430 11.88 -16.36 4.81
N TRP A 431 10.95 -16.11 3.85
CA TRP A 431 10.36 -14.79 3.66
C TRP A 431 9.50 -14.37 4.87
N TYR A 432 9.67 -13.17 5.38
CA TYR A 432 9.10 -12.60 6.62
C TYR A 432 9.54 -13.26 7.93
N ASN A 433 10.35 -14.30 7.92
CA ASN A 433 10.87 -14.93 9.12
C ASN A 433 12.36 -14.60 9.29
N ASN A 434 12.83 -14.70 10.53
CA ASN A 434 14.25 -14.52 10.83
C ASN A 434 14.63 -15.35 12.04
N GLY A 435 15.85 -15.92 12.05
CA GLY A 435 16.32 -16.76 13.13
C GLY A 435 16.55 -16.01 14.44
N ASN A 436 16.87 -14.72 14.37
CA ASN A 436 17.17 -13.88 15.53
C ASN A 436 15.98 -13.02 15.97
N TYR A 437 15.11 -12.64 15.03
CA TYR A 437 13.81 -11.99 15.29
C TYR A 437 12.70 -12.98 14.95
N THR A 438 12.43 -13.90 15.87
CA THR A 438 11.51 -15.03 15.61
C THR A 438 10.07 -14.61 15.33
N SER A 439 9.65 -13.42 15.78
CA SER A 439 8.38 -12.81 15.37
C SER A 439 8.38 -12.30 13.92
N GLY A 440 9.55 -12.18 13.30
CA GLY A 440 9.74 -11.80 11.89
C GLY A 440 9.33 -10.37 11.53
N MET A 441 9.24 -10.10 10.21
CA MET A 441 8.75 -8.84 9.64
C MET A 441 7.22 -8.78 9.70
N ARG A 442 6.69 -8.74 10.91
CA ARG A 442 5.25 -8.77 11.21
C ARG A 442 4.89 -7.72 12.26
N GLN A 443 3.62 -7.32 12.25
CA GLN A 443 3.00 -6.52 13.30
C GLN A 443 1.78 -7.28 13.81
N TYR A 444 1.76 -7.61 15.11
CA TYR A 444 0.71 -8.45 15.73
C TYR A 444 0.47 -9.78 14.99
N GLY A 445 1.54 -10.41 14.49
CA GLY A 445 1.48 -11.66 13.74
C GLY A 445 1.17 -11.53 12.26
N PHE A 446 0.72 -10.37 11.78
CA PHE A 446 0.45 -10.13 10.36
C PHE A 446 1.72 -9.73 9.61
N PRO A 447 2.04 -10.35 8.45
CA PRO A 447 3.09 -9.86 7.57
C PRO A 447 2.91 -8.38 7.24
N LEU A 448 4.00 -7.60 7.26
CA LEU A 448 3.94 -6.19 6.86
C LEU A 448 3.68 -6.00 5.37
N GLY A 449 4.04 -6.99 4.56
CA GLY A 449 3.84 -7.02 3.13
C GLY A 449 2.64 -7.86 2.70
N HIS A 450 2.85 -8.76 1.75
CA HIS A 450 1.79 -9.53 1.11
C HIS A 450 1.08 -10.47 2.09
N SER A 451 -0.26 -10.50 2.02
CA SER A 451 -1.14 -11.28 2.90
C SER A 451 -0.90 -12.80 2.83
N MET A 452 -0.39 -13.30 1.71
CA MET A 452 -0.07 -14.72 1.54
C MET A 452 0.98 -15.23 2.53
N GLY A 453 1.87 -14.37 3.03
CA GLY A 453 2.87 -14.72 4.03
C GLY A 453 4.07 -15.49 3.46
N THR A 454 4.60 -16.41 4.29
CA THR A 454 5.82 -17.19 4.04
C THR A 454 5.53 -18.44 3.23
N ASP A 455 6.49 -18.86 2.36
CA ASP A 455 6.42 -20.06 1.52
C ASP A 455 5.07 -20.19 0.79
N ALA A 456 4.69 -19.14 0.09
CA ALA A 456 3.36 -19.02 -0.49
C ALA A 456 3.41 -18.59 -1.95
N ILE A 457 2.33 -18.90 -2.67
CA ILE A 457 2.01 -18.33 -3.98
C ILE A 457 0.62 -17.73 -3.94
N ASP A 458 0.43 -16.69 -4.72
CA ASP A 458 -0.84 -16.00 -4.90
C ASP A 458 -1.05 -15.67 -6.38
N MET A 459 -2.24 -15.98 -6.89
CA MET A 459 -2.68 -15.61 -8.22
C MET A 459 -3.99 -14.84 -8.11
N TYR A 460 -4.01 -13.63 -8.60
CA TYR A 460 -5.16 -12.74 -8.54
C TYR A 460 -5.55 -12.25 -9.93
N ILE A 461 -6.85 -12.29 -10.21
CA ILE A 461 -7.45 -11.78 -11.45
C ILE A 461 -8.59 -10.85 -11.05
N ARG A 462 -8.64 -9.64 -11.61
CA ARG A 462 -9.74 -8.71 -11.41
C ARG A 462 -10.12 -8.06 -12.74
N THR A 463 -11.42 -7.88 -12.92
CA THR A 463 -11.99 -7.07 -14.01
C THR A 463 -13.03 -6.14 -13.43
N THR A 464 -13.05 -4.90 -13.94
CA THR A 464 -14.09 -3.92 -13.60
C THR A 464 -14.70 -3.36 -14.87
N ARG A 465 -15.98 -3.05 -14.85
CA ARG A 465 -16.73 -2.48 -15.97
C ARG A 465 -17.70 -1.43 -15.47
N TYR A 466 -17.72 -0.27 -16.09
CA TYR A 466 -18.80 0.69 -15.90
C TYR A 466 -20.00 0.27 -16.75
N LEU A 467 -21.11 -0.05 -16.09
CA LEU A 467 -22.38 -0.36 -16.74
C LEU A 467 -23.09 0.93 -17.16
N THR A 468 -22.92 1.97 -16.37
CA THR A 468 -23.32 3.37 -16.65
C THR A 468 -22.26 4.29 -16.03
N ASP A 469 -22.35 5.59 -16.25
CA ASP A 469 -21.44 6.57 -15.62
C ASP A 469 -21.45 6.51 -14.09
N GLN A 470 -22.53 6.00 -13.50
CA GLN A 470 -22.71 5.91 -12.05
C GLN A 470 -22.59 4.50 -11.49
N LEU A 471 -22.62 3.46 -12.33
CA LEU A 471 -22.69 2.08 -11.88
C LEU A 471 -21.50 1.28 -12.38
N GLN A 472 -20.70 0.76 -11.46
CA GLN A 472 -19.51 -0.05 -11.74
C GLN A 472 -19.68 -1.45 -11.18
N LEU A 473 -19.40 -2.46 -12.00
CA LEU A 473 -19.38 -3.87 -11.64
C LEU A 473 -17.94 -4.35 -11.59
N GLY A 474 -17.58 -5.04 -10.51
CA GLY A 474 -16.28 -5.68 -10.34
C GLY A 474 -16.43 -7.18 -10.14
N HIS A 475 -15.46 -7.94 -10.67
CA HIS A 475 -15.31 -9.37 -10.41
C HIS A 475 -13.86 -9.65 -10.09
N SER A 476 -13.59 -10.53 -9.12
CA SER A 476 -12.26 -11.02 -8.86
C SER A 476 -12.22 -12.53 -8.59
N PHE A 477 -11.08 -13.10 -8.89
CA PHE A 477 -10.73 -14.46 -8.55
C PHE A 477 -9.34 -14.46 -7.88
N ASN A 478 -9.21 -15.17 -6.77
CA ASN A 478 -7.93 -15.37 -6.10
C ASN A 478 -7.70 -16.87 -5.85
N TYR A 479 -6.50 -17.33 -6.20
CA TYR A 479 -5.99 -18.63 -5.82
C TYR A 479 -4.72 -18.44 -5.00
N GLN A 480 -4.68 -19.02 -3.80
CA GLN A 480 -3.54 -18.87 -2.90
C GLN A 480 -3.17 -20.23 -2.29
N GLU A 481 -1.88 -20.54 -2.26
CA GLU A 481 -1.33 -21.61 -1.42
C GLU A 481 -0.38 -20.99 -0.40
N ARG A 482 -0.51 -21.36 0.87
CA ARG A 482 0.29 -20.84 1.98
C ARG A 482 1.00 -21.95 2.71
N ALA A 483 2.19 -21.63 3.26
CA ALA A 483 3.02 -22.57 4.01
C ALA A 483 3.39 -23.85 3.22
N ARG A 484 3.71 -23.73 1.97
CA ARG A 484 4.02 -24.82 1.03
C ARG A 484 5.26 -25.64 1.44
N GLY A 485 6.10 -25.09 2.32
CA GLY A 485 7.22 -25.79 2.93
C GLY A 485 6.82 -26.84 3.97
N LEU A 486 5.55 -26.81 4.42
CA LEU A 486 5.04 -27.75 5.41
C LEU A 486 4.33 -28.94 4.73
N PRO A 487 4.34 -30.14 5.34
CA PRO A 487 3.60 -31.30 4.84
C PRO A 487 2.10 -31.04 4.70
N VAL A 488 1.56 -30.23 5.60
CA VAL A 488 0.16 -29.79 5.62
C VAL A 488 0.14 -28.29 5.39
N HIS A 489 -0.48 -27.84 4.32
CA HIS A 489 -0.52 -26.44 3.89
C HIS A 489 -1.91 -26.02 3.42
N GLU A 490 -2.19 -24.74 3.49
CA GLU A 490 -3.47 -24.15 3.10
C GLU A 490 -3.57 -23.94 1.59
N ARG A 491 -4.77 -24.20 1.04
CA ARG A 491 -5.15 -23.80 -0.32
C ARG A 491 -6.48 -23.06 -0.30
N LYS A 492 -6.47 -21.82 -0.75
CA LYS A 492 -7.63 -20.94 -0.84
C LYS A 492 -8.03 -20.73 -2.30
N GLN A 493 -9.31 -20.79 -2.56
CA GLN A 493 -9.95 -20.32 -3.79
C GLN A 493 -11.03 -19.33 -3.39
N GLU A 494 -11.01 -18.15 -3.97
CA GLU A 494 -11.93 -17.08 -3.67
C GLU A 494 -12.48 -16.45 -4.93
N MET A 495 -13.78 -16.18 -4.95
CA MET A 495 -14.48 -15.46 -6.02
C MET A 495 -15.27 -14.33 -5.38
N SER A 496 -15.12 -13.12 -5.92
CA SER A 496 -15.87 -11.97 -5.43
C SER A 496 -16.55 -11.24 -6.57
N VAL A 497 -17.71 -10.66 -6.26
CA VAL A 497 -18.43 -9.72 -7.10
C VAL A 497 -18.76 -8.49 -6.28
N ASP A 498 -18.56 -7.31 -6.85
CA ASP A 498 -18.91 -6.04 -6.22
C ASP A 498 -19.62 -5.12 -7.22
N LEU A 499 -20.61 -4.41 -6.71
CA LEU A 499 -21.39 -3.42 -7.45
C LEU A 499 -21.28 -2.08 -6.72
N THR A 500 -20.64 -1.10 -7.35
CA THR A 500 -20.49 0.25 -6.80
C THR A 500 -21.38 1.22 -7.53
N TRP A 501 -22.25 1.89 -6.78
CA TRP A 501 -23.14 2.94 -7.27
C TRP A 501 -22.70 4.32 -6.74
N TRP A 502 -22.36 5.19 -7.65
CA TRP A 502 -22.01 6.59 -7.38
C TRP A 502 -23.28 7.43 -7.32
N VAL A 503 -23.75 7.71 -6.11
CA VAL A 503 -24.93 8.57 -5.88
C VAL A 503 -24.61 10.03 -6.23
N THR A 504 -23.38 10.46 -5.92
CA THR A 504 -22.80 11.75 -6.30
C THR A 504 -21.31 11.56 -6.57
N ALA A 505 -20.61 12.58 -7.05
CA ALA A 505 -19.17 12.52 -7.24
C ALA A 505 -18.37 12.22 -5.95
N ARG A 506 -18.97 12.47 -4.77
CA ARG A 506 -18.35 12.29 -3.45
C ARG A 506 -19.06 11.27 -2.56
N THR A 507 -20.07 10.56 -3.08
CA THR A 507 -20.83 9.57 -2.31
C THR A 507 -21.06 8.34 -3.14
N HIS A 508 -20.65 7.18 -2.63
CA HIS A 508 -20.90 5.90 -3.29
C HIS A 508 -21.30 4.82 -2.28
N ILE A 509 -22.06 3.87 -2.80
CA ILE A 509 -22.49 2.66 -2.10
C ILE A 509 -21.89 1.47 -2.85
N THR A 510 -21.28 0.53 -2.14
CA THR A 510 -20.79 -0.72 -2.71
C THR A 510 -21.49 -1.88 -2.05
N LEU A 511 -22.03 -2.78 -2.87
CA LEU A 511 -22.55 -4.08 -2.47
C LEU A 511 -21.57 -5.14 -2.91
N GLY A 512 -21.23 -6.07 -2.05
CA GLY A 512 -20.26 -7.12 -2.32
C GLY A 512 -20.74 -8.50 -1.89
N TYR A 513 -20.34 -9.51 -2.66
CA TYR A 513 -20.44 -10.90 -2.27
C TYR A 513 -19.13 -11.60 -2.55
N THR A 514 -18.66 -12.40 -1.59
CA THR A 514 -17.44 -13.22 -1.72
C THR A 514 -17.75 -14.65 -1.29
N TYR A 515 -17.40 -15.58 -2.16
CA TYR A 515 -17.35 -17.01 -1.89
C TYR A 515 -15.89 -17.44 -1.71
N GLN A 516 -15.59 -18.16 -0.64
CA GLN A 516 -14.26 -18.63 -0.34
C GLN A 516 -14.27 -20.10 0.04
N ARG A 517 -13.44 -20.91 -0.61
CA ARG A 517 -13.19 -22.30 -0.27
C ARG A 517 -11.74 -22.50 0.14
N ILE A 518 -11.54 -23.04 1.35
CA ILE A 518 -10.21 -23.22 1.91
C ILE A 518 -10.06 -24.68 2.32
N LYS A 519 -9.08 -25.34 1.73
CA LYS A 519 -8.63 -26.65 2.17
C LYS A 519 -7.50 -26.48 3.18
N THR A 520 -7.56 -27.23 4.27
CA THR A 520 -6.54 -27.24 5.33
C THR A 520 -6.32 -25.83 5.92
N PRO A 521 -7.37 -25.17 6.42
CA PRO A 521 -7.30 -23.80 6.86
C PRO A 521 -6.29 -23.59 7.98
N GLY A 522 -5.50 -22.52 7.87
CA GLY A 522 -4.57 -22.11 8.92
C GLY A 522 -5.26 -21.47 10.10
N GLN A 523 -4.77 -21.75 11.29
CA GLN A 523 -5.21 -21.16 12.55
C GLN A 523 -4.01 -20.58 13.29
N ILE A 524 -4.14 -19.36 13.76
CA ILE A 524 -3.11 -18.72 14.58
C ILE A 524 -3.26 -19.24 16.01
N SER A 525 -2.26 -19.97 16.48
CA SER A 525 -2.23 -20.53 17.85
C SER A 525 -1.44 -19.67 18.84
N SER A 526 -0.53 -18.85 18.36
CA SER A 526 0.22 -17.88 19.17
C SER A 526 0.65 -16.70 18.29
N ILE A 527 0.72 -15.52 18.90
CA ILE A 527 1.20 -14.29 18.23
C ILE A 527 2.68 -14.04 18.57
N THR A 528 3.14 -14.54 19.73
CA THR A 528 4.51 -14.34 20.21
C THR A 528 5.04 -15.63 20.86
N PRO A 529 5.97 -16.32 20.18
CA PRO A 529 6.32 -16.20 18.77
C PRO A 529 5.12 -16.50 17.86
N PHE A 530 5.11 -15.97 16.65
CA PHE A 530 4.02 -16.23 15.70
C PHE A 530 4.00 -17.71 15.32
N VAL A 531 2.91 -18.38 15.64
CA VAL A 531 2.71 -19.80 15.34
C VAL A 531 1.37 -19.97 14.63
N GLU A 532 1.43 -20.49 13.42
CA GLU A 532 0.27 -20.90 12.65
C GLU A 532 0.24 -22.42 12.50
N THR A 533 -0.90 -23.02 12.75
CA THR A 533 -1.13 -24.46 12.58
C THR A 533 -2.16 -24.67 11.48
N PHE A 534 -2.08 -25.79 10.78
CA PHE A 534 -2.97 -26.10 9.67
C PHE A 534 -3.79 -27.35 9.99
N ALA A 535 -5.11 -27.31 9.74
CA ALA A 535 -6.04 -28.37 10.11
C ALA A 535 -6.17 -29.41 8.98
N PRO A 536 -5.46 -30.56 9.04
CA PRO A 536 -5.50 -31.56 7.97
C PRO A 536 -6.90 -32.18 7.84
N GLY A 537 -7.32 -32.42 6.59
CA GLY A 537 -8.63 -33.01 6.28
C GLY A 537 -9.84 -32.08 6.41
N VAL A 538 -9.64 -30.85 6.93
CA VAL A 538 -10.70 -29.85 7.03
C VAL A 538 -10.84 -29.07 5.73
N THR A 539 -12.09 -28.81 5.33
CA THR A 539 -12.43 -27.86 4.27
C THR A 539 -13.40 -26.84 4.84
N ALA A 540 -13.04 -25.57 4.79
CA ALA A 540 -13.90 -24.46 5.15
C ALA A 540 -14.53 -23.88 3.87
N THR A 541 -15.83 -23.60 3.93
CA THR A 541 -16.55 -22.84 2.91
C THR A 541 -17.11 -21.60 3.58
N ASN A 542 -16.71 -20.43 3.10
CA ASN A 542 -17.06 -19.15 3.70
C ASN A 542 -17.86 -18.33 2.70
N HIS A 543 -18.81 -17.56 3.20
CA HIS A 543 -19.62 -16.62 2.43
C HIS A 543 -19.61 -15.26 3.12
N PHE A 544 -19.38 -14.22 2.35
CA PHE A 544 -19.43 -12.84 2.82
C PHE A 544 -20.40 -12.05 1.97
N VAL A 545 -21.31 -11.33 2.62
CA VAL A 545 -22.18 -10.34 1.99
C VAL A 545 -21.95 -9.03 2.69
N GLY A 546 -21.56 -8.01 1.95
CA GLY A 546 -21.23 -6.70 2.52
C GLY A 546 -21.92 -5.56 1.79
N MET A 547 -22.21 -4.50 2.54
CA MET A 547 -22.64 -3.21 2.03
C MET A 547 -21.79 -2.11 2.67
N SER A 548 -21.19 -1.27 1.87
CA SER A 548 -20.48 -0.09 2.36
C SER A 548 -21.05 1.19 1.78
N LEU A 549 -21.06 2.25 2.61
CA LEU A 549 -21.36 3.63 2.22
C LEU A 549 -20.12 4.46 2.50
N SER A 550 -19.65 5.22 1.52
CA SER A 550 -18.58 6.20 1.68
C SER A 550 -19.07 7.58 1.24
N LYS A 551 -18.78 8.59 2.06
CA LYS A 551 -19.14 9.99 1.80
C LYS A 551 -18.03 10.92 2.23
N GLU A 552 -17.59 11.78 1.31
CA GLU A 552 -16.68 12.91 1.57
C GLU A 552 -17.51 14.19 1.81
N PHE A 553 -17.11 14.99 2.81
CA PHE A 553 -17.78 16.24 3.20
C PHE A 553 -16.96 17.47 2.87
#